data_84e2b199d47808df5fc919d053c47110
#
_entry.id   84e2b199d47808df5fc919d053c47110
#
_cell.length_a   1.000
_cell.length_b   1.000
_cell.length_c   1.000
_cell.angle_alpha   90.00
_cell.angle_beta   90.00
_cell.angle_gamma   90.00
#
_symmetry.space_group_name_H-M   'P 1'
#
loop_
_entity.id
_entity.type
_entity.pdbx_description
1 polymer ?
#
loop_
_entity_poly.entity_id
_entity_poly.type
_entity_poly.pdbx_seq_one_letter_code
_entity_poly.pdbx_strand_id
1 'polypeptide(L)' 'MTKKNKVKNIVDEFLKDKLGDTFFNDIKKKNLVTDGLLDSLDILTLSSTIEKKTKKKINISDPKIFKKFHKYSDLIKI' A
#
# COMPACT_ATOMS: atom_id res chain seq x y z
N MET A 1 12.63 16.12 -10.70
CA MET A 1 12.25 15.70 -10.33
C MET A 1 12.04 14.84 -9.99
N THR A 2 11.87 14.87 -9.82
CA THR A 2 11.72 14.18 -9.33
C THR A 2 11.32 13.08 -9.48
N LYS A 3 11.74 12.43 -9.05
CA LYS A 3 11.38 11.36 -9.12
C LYS A 3 10.16 11.16 -8.61
N LYS A 4 9.31 10.75 -9.18
CA LYS A 4 8.14 10.52 -8.73
C LYS A 4 8.10 9.34 -7.98
N ASN A 5 7.44 9.23 -6.94
CA ASN A 5 7.25 8.01 -6.18
C ASN A 5 6.05 7.28 -6.76
N LYS A 6 6.32 6.38 -7.66
CA LYS A 6 5.27 5.63 -8.31
C LYS A 6 4.50 4.76 -7.32
N VAL A 7 5.20 4.18 -6.35
CA VAL A 7 4.55 3.35 -5.36
C VAL A 7 3.54 4.17 -4.57
N LYS A 8 3.92 5.37 -4.17
CA LYS A 8 3.01 6.23 -3.44
C LYS A 8 1.76 6.53 -4.24
N ASN A 9 1.90 6.83 -5.51
CA ASN A 9 0.75 7.12 -6.36
C ASN A 9 -0.18 5.92 -6.49
N ILE A 10 0.40 4.73 -6.66
CA ILE A 10 -0.39 3.51 -6.77
C ILE A 10 -1.13 3.23 -5.47
N VAL A 11 -0.44 3.37 -4.36
CA VAL A 11 -1.02 3.12 -3.05
C VAL A 11 -2.13 4.13 -2.77
N ASP A 12 -1.88 5.40 -3.06
CA ASP A 12 -2.88 6.43 -2.82
C ASP A 12 -4.15 6.18 -3.61
N GLU A 13 -4.02 5.84 -4.88
CA GLU A 13 -5.17 5.55 -5.71
C GLU A 13 -5.93 4.35 -5.20
N PHE A 14 -5.22 3.31 -4.82
CA PHE A 14 -5.86 2.10 -4.32
C PHE A 14 -6.64 2.39 -3.04
N LEU A 15 -6.02 3.11 -2.12
CA LEU A 15 -6.65 3.39 -0.83
C LEU A 15 -7.80 4.36 -0.96
N LYS A 16 -7.67 5.38 -1.79
CA LYS A 16 -8.75 6.32 -2.01
C LYS A 16 -9.95 5.65 -2.65
N ASP A 17 -9.69 4.78 -3.59
CA ASP A 17 -10.74 4.06 -4.28
C ASP A 17 -11.47 3.11 -3.33
N LYS A 18 -10.73 2.48 -2.44
CA LYS A 18 -11.32 1.52 -1.52
C LYS A 18 -11.97 2.17 -0.31
N LEU A 19 -11.35 3.21 0.24
CA LEU A 19 -11.76 3.79 1.51
C LEU A 19 -12.45 5.14 1.41
N GLY A 20 -12.23 5.84 0.31
CA GLY A 20 -12.76 7.19 0.15
C GLY A 20 -11.77 8.25 0.63
N ASP A 21 -11.95 9.47 0.15
CA ASP A 21 -11.02 10.56 0.44
C ASP A 21 -10.99 10.93 1.91
N THR A 22 -12.16 10.97 2.53
CA THR A 22 -12.25 11.38 3.93
C THR A 22 -11.45 10.43 4.82
N PHE A 23 -11.61 9.15 4.57
CA PHE A 23 -10.91 8.16 5.36
C PHE A 23 -9.40 8.22 5.08
N PHE A 24 -9.05 8.49 3.85
CA PHE A 24 -7.65 8.55 3.45
C PHE A 24 -6.90 9.67 4.17
N ASN A 25 -7.59 10.73 4.55
CA ASN A 25 -6.93 11.83 5.26
C ASN A 25 -6.29 11.40 6.58
N ASP A 26 -6.83 10.36 7.20
CA ASP A 26 -6.30 9.86 8.47
C ASP A 26 -5.45 8.61 8.30
N ILE A 27 -5.12 8.27 7.07
CA ILE A 27 -4.50 6.98 6.79
C ILE A 27 -3.16 6.79 7.50
N LYS A 28 -2.42 7.87 7.70
CA LYS A 28 -1.12 7.78 8.35
C LYS A 28 -1.20 7.40 9.81
N LYS A 29 -2.34 7.62 10.42
CA LYS A 29 -2.55 7.29 11.83
C LYS A 29 -3.08 5.88 12.02
N LYS A 30 -3.41 5.21 10.93
CA LYS A 30 -4.05 3.91 11.00
C LYS A 30 -3.10 2.77 10.70
N ASN A 31 -3.38 1.61 11.26
CA ASN A 31 -2.70 0.40 10.86
C ASN A 31 -3.60 -0.28 9.83
N LEU A 32 -3.11 -0.42 8.62
CA LEU A 32 -3.94 -0.88 7.52
C LEU A 32 -4.48 -2.29 7.71
N VAL A 33 -3.75 -3.10 8.43
CA VAL A 33 -4.14 -4.50 8.64
C VAL A 33 -4.92 -4.66 9.93
N THR A 34 -4.38 -4.19 11.05
CA THR A 34 -5.04 -4.42 12.34
C THR A 34 -6.31 -3.61 12.50
N ASP A 35 -6.40 -2.47 11.81
CA ASP A 35 -7.64 -1.68 11.84
C ASP A 35 -8.65 -2.18 10.82
N GLY A 36 -8.32 -3.24 10.10
CA GLY A 36 -9.26 -3.86 9.19
C GLY A 36 -9.47 -3.15 7.87
N LEU A 37 -8.55 -2.26 7.50
CA LEU A 37 -8.68 -1.52 6.25
C LEU A 37 -8.28 -2.34 5.04
N LEU A 38 -7.30 -3.23 5.21
CA LEU A 38 -6.85 -4.13 4.16
C LEU A 38 -6.87 -5.55 4.67
N ASP A 39 -7.36 -6.47 3.87
CA ASP A 39 -7.27 -7.89 4.19
C ASP A 39 -6.23 -8.54 3.28
N SER A 40 -6.08 -9.86 3.40
CA SER A 40 -5.07 -10.58 2.62
C SER A 40 -5.25 -10.40 1.13
N LEU A 41 -6.48 -10.39 0.69
CA LEU A 41 -6.77 -10.24 -0.73
C LEU A 41 -6.40 -8.86 -1.23
N ASP A 42 -6.67 -7.84 -0.42
CA ASP A 42 -6.31 -6.48 -0.76
C ASP A 42 -4.80 -6.33 -0.86
N ILE A 43 -4.08 -6.92 0.08
CA ILE A 43 -2.63 -6.86 0.08
C ILE A 43 -2.06 -7.54 -1.17
N LEU A 44 -2.61 -8.68 -1.51
CA LEU A 44 -2.19 -9.40 -2.70
C LEU A 44 -2.44 -8.57 -3.97
N THR A 45 -3.62 -7.98 -4.05
CA THR A 45 -3.98 -7.16 -5.20
C THR A 45 -3.08 -5.94 -5.31
N LEU A 46 -2.85 -5.28 -4.19
CA LEU A 46 -2.01 -4.08 -4.18
C LEU A 46 -0.58 -4.42 -4.54
N SER A 47 -0.02 -5.49 -3.98
CA SER A 47 1.35 -5.87 -4.29
C SER A 47 1.50 -6.22 -5.77
N SER A 48 0.52 -6.91 -6.32
CA SER A 48 0.53 -7.28 -7.72
C SER A 48 0.49 -6.04 -8.61
N THR A 49 -0.32 -5.06 -8.25
CA THR A 49 -0.42 -3.82 -9.00
C THR A 49 0.89 -3.05 -8.96
N ILE A 50 1.52 -3.00 -7.79
CA ILE A 50 2.81 -2.31 -7.65
C ILE A 50 3.86 -3.00 -8.50
N GLU A 51 3.90 -4.32 -8.45
CA GLU A 51 4.85 -5.08 -9.26
C GLU A 51 4.70 -4.78 -10.75
N LYS A 52 3.48 -4.78 -11.21
CA LYS A 52 3.21 -4.54 -12.62
C LYS A 52 3.62 -3.15 -13.06
N LYS A 53 3.32 -2.17 -12.25
CA LYS A 53 3.55 -0.78 -12.65
C LYS A 53 4.97 -0.31 -12.41
N THR A 54 5.65 -0.87 -11.43
CA THR A 54 7.02 -0.46 -11.13
C THR A 54 8.06 -1.46 -11.61
N LYS A 55 7.60 -2.65 -11.98
CA LYS A 55 8.47 -3.74 -12.39
C LYS A 55 9.40 -4.20 -11.28
N LYS A 56 9.03 -3.92 -10.04
CA LYS A 56 9.76 -4.41 -8.89
C LYS A 56 9.12 -5.71 -8.44
N LYS A 57 9.93 -6.57 -7.86
CA LYS A 57 9.40 -7.80 -7.30
C LYS A 57 9.03 -7.58 -5.86
N ILE A 58 7.83 -8.01 -5.49
CA ILE A 58 7.34 -7.85 -4.12
C ILE A 58 6.89 -9.22 -3.64
N ASN A 59 7.64 -9.77 -2.71
CA ASN A 59 7.33 -11.09 -2.17
C ASN A 59 6.63 -10.93 -0.82
N ILE A 60 5.30 -10.97 -0.83
CA ILE A 60 4.53 -10.78 0.40
C ILE A 60 4.60 -11.99 1.32
N SER A 61 5.21 -13.08 0.87
CA SER A 61 5.47 -14.21 1.77
C SER A 61 6.63 -13.90 2.72
N ASP A 62 7.46 -12.92 2.38
CA ASP A 62 8.52 -12.49 3.26
C ASP A 62 7.94 -11.64 4.37
N PRO A 63 8.11 -12.04 5.64
CA PRO A 63 7.52 -11.29 6.75
C PRO A 63 7.94 -9.83 6.79
N LYS A 64 9.15 -9.53 6.36
CA LYS A 64 9.63 -8.14 6.36
C LYS A 64 8.88 -7.30 5.34
N ILE A 65 8.58 -7.88 4.21
CA ILE A 65 7.83 -7.18 3.16
C ILE A 65 6.37 -7.06 3.57
N PHE A 66 5.80 -8.15 4.06
CA PHE A 66 4.40 -8.16 4.47
C PHE A 66 4.14 -7.10 5.55
N LYS A 67 5.08 -6.94 6.47
CA LYS A 67 4.95 -5.96 7.53
C LYS A 67 4.83 -4.53 7.01
N LYS A 68 5.42 -4.25 5.88
CA LYS A 68 5.36 -2.91 5.30
C LYS A 68 3.95 -2.53 4.87
N PHE A 69 3.09 -3.52 4.67
CA PHE A 69 1.70 -3.26 4.29
C PHE A 69 0.83 -2.89 5.48
N HIS A 70 1.38 -2.94 6.70
CA HIS A 70 0.62 -2.57 7.88
C HIS A 70 0.49 -1.07 8.06
N LYS A 71 1.47 -0.31 7.61
CA LYS A 71 1.45 1.14 7.78
C LYS A 71 1.66 1.83 6.46
N TYR A 72 0.91 2.91 6.28
CA TYR A 72 0.99 3.69 5.05
C TYR A 72 2.41 4.19 4.80
N SER A 73 3.07 4.73 5.84
CA SER A 73 4.40 5.30 5.67
C SER A 73 5.43 4.26 5.24
N ASP A 74 5.26 3.02 5.68
CA ASP A 74 6.15 1.95 5.26
C ASP A 74 5.82 1.46 3.86
N LEU A 75 4.52 1.41 3.57
CA LEU A 75 4.05 0.90 2.29
C LEU A 75 4.53 1.75 1.12
N ILE A 76 4.49 3.05 1.27
CA ILE A 76 4.90 3.93 0.18
C ILE A 76 6.41 3.94 -0.04
N LYS A 77 7.16 3.27 0.83
CA LYS A 77 8.61 3.17 0.68
C LYS A 77 9.05 1.87 0.00
N ILE A 78 8.09 1.04 -0.34
CA ILE A 78 8.41 -0.17 -1.06
C ILE A 78 8.99 0.19 -2.42
#